data_e214ac4bfebc3f0906f88de1c5f3086a
#
_entry.id   e214ac4bfebc3f0906f88de1c5f3086a
#
_cell.length_a   1.000
_cell.length_b   1.000
_cell.length_c   1.000
_cell.angle_alpha   90.00
_cell.angle_beta   90.00
_cell.angle_gamma   90.00
#
_symmetry.space_group_name_H-M   'P 1'
#
loop_
_entity.id
_entity.type
_entity.pdbx_description
1 polymer ?
#
loop_
_entity_poly.entity_id
_entity_poly.type
_entity_poly.pdbx_seq_one_letter_code
_entity_poly.pdbx_strand_id
1 'polypeptide(L)'
;MLSKTLGAYILRILLSSLLTLGTSLGDEKEARRLLVEIVLREGAKRAAALEALGDEGDPVIARMVEAWRGGQILRYGTDDATIILFKDGEAFSNLLTGEAVVPATEPKVDRPSRKLRKTLKRIVDLIDLSSPDFDKRIEAALKLGLSQNPQYLPDLKARAKRQEDSKTRRAFDEAVAISELANGSIEDRLAAIRTLGGMKSFRARDYIERCISTDGDTKPTDEMVTAVKRAFAEIDSHQKMVDFIGTLFRGLSLGSVLLLVSYGLAITFGQMGVINMAHGEFIAIGGYTTYIVQNKFASAFGEGSSVYGYYFITAIPLAFMVSAIVGAIMEKGLIQFLYKRPLESLLATWGISMVLQQVFRLYFGAANVSVSSPQWLAGSLQVGDVSMSYSRVALIVCVAFVVIGTYLLLSKTSWGLHVRATMQNRQMASSLGVPSGRVNMITFAFGSGLAGLAGAFLSQIGNVGPSMGQTYIVDSFMVVVVGGVGNLLGATLSSLGIGMVDQGLQPILGPVMGKISVLFMIILFLQIKPGGLFPARSRSLDD
;
A
#
# COMPACT_ATOMS: atom_id res chain seq x y z
N MET A 1 33.35 23.82 5.69
CA MET A 1 33.09 23.60 4.25
C MET A 1 31.66 23.14 3.95
N LEU A 2 30.98 22.44 4.84
CA LEU A 2 29.59 21.94 4.63
C LEU A 2 28.47 23.01 4.57
N SER A 3 28.68 24.19 5.14
CA SER A 3 27.63 25.24 5.16
C SER A 3 27.50 26.01 3.83
N LYS A 4 28.55 26.09 3.03
CA LYS A 4 28.54 26.76 1.71
C LYS A 4 27.90 25.91 0.61
N THR A 5 27.96 24.58 0.71
CA THR A 5 27.35 23.66 -0.25
C THR A 5 25.83 23.53 -0.05
N LEU A 6 25.36 23.59 1.19
CA LEU A 6 23.93 23.55 1.51
C LEU A 6 23.21 24.83 1.04
N GLY A 7 23.84 25.99 1.22
CA GLY A 7 23.32 27.27 0.74
C GLY A 7 23.23 27.35 -0.79
N ALA A 8 24.20 26.77 -1.51
CA ALA A 8 24.17 26.71 -2.97
C ALA A 8 23.10 25.73 -3.51
N TYR A 9 22.80 24.66 -2.77
CA TYR A 9 21.75 23.71 -3.13
C TYR A 9 20.35 24.28 -2.91
N ILE A 10 20.13 24.98 -1.79
CA ILE A 10 18.87 25.68 -1.49
C ILE A 10 18.63 26.82 -2.48
N LEU A 11 19.68 27.57 -2.84
CA LEU A 11 19.59 28.64 -3.84
C LEU A 11 19.29 28.11 -5.25
N ARG A 12 19.83 26.94 -5.61
CA ARG A 12 19.50 26.26 -6.88
C ARG A 12 18.05 25.74 -6.92
N ILE A 13 17.54 25.21 -5.81
CA ILE A 13 16.14 24.76 -5.71
C ILE A 13 15.19 25.97 -5.74
N LEU A 14 15.52 27.06 -5.08
CA LEU A 14 14.75 28.31 -5.14
C LEU A 14 14.82 28.99 -6.53
N LEU A 15 15.97 28.96 -7.21
CA LEU A 15 16.09 29.46 -8.57
C LEU A 15 15.37 28.56 -9.60
N SER A 16 15.37 27.26 -9.43
CA SER A 16 14.62 26.36 -10.30
C SER A 16 13.10 26.50 -10.10
N SER A 17 12.64 26.70 -8.86
CA SER A 17 11.22 26.97 -8.59
C SER A 17 10.76 28.35 -9.05
N LEU A 18 11.64 29.36 -9.05
CA LEU A 18 11.37 30.68 -9.61
C LEU A 18 11.37 30.69 -11.15
N LEU A 19 12.23 29.88 -11.79
CA LEU A 19 12.24 29.69 -13.24
C LEU A 19 11.01 28.94 -13.75
N THR A 20 10.54 27.90 -13.01
CA THR A 20 9.30 27.19 -13.34
C THR A 20 8.04 28.03 -13.10
N LEU A 21 8.03 28.93 -12.12
CA LEU A 21 6.95 29.91 -11.94
C LEU A 21 6.94 31.00 -13.03
N GLY A 22 8.10 31.39 -13.55
CA GLY A 22 8.20 32.37 -14.63
C GLY A 22 7.74 31.86 -15.99
N THR A 23 7.97 30.60 -16.30
CA THR A 23 7.51 29.97 -17.55
C THR A 23 6.00 29.68 -17.51
N SER A 24 5.43 29.29 -16.36
CA SER A 24 3.99 29.02 -16.23
C SER A 24 3.11 30.27 -16.37
N LEU A 25 3.59 31.44 -15.96
CA LEU A 25 2.85 32.72 -16.04
C LEU A 25 2.78 33.29 -17.47
N GLY A 26 3.75 32.99 -18.31
CA GLY A 26 3.75 33.36 -19.73
C GLY A 26 2.77 32.54 -20.54
N ASP A 27 2.78 31.22 -20.33
CA ASP A 27 1.91 30.24 -20.98
C ASP A 27 0.44 30.44 -20.58
N GLU A 28 0.14 30.74 -19.32
CA GLU A 28 -1.22 30.97 -18.85
C GLU A 28 -1.91 32.16 -19.52
N LYS A 29 -1.20 33.28 -19.76
CA LYS A 29 -1.76 34.45 -20.47
C LYS A 29 -2.02 34.14 -21.93
N GLU A 30 -1.14 33.39 -22.59
CA GLU A 30 -1.28 32.96 -23.98
C GLU A 30 -2.44 31.98 -24.11
N ALA A 31 -2.54 31.01 -23.21
CA ALA A 31 -3.63 30.05 -23.12
C ALA A 31 -5.00 30.73 -22.95
N ARG A 32 -5.10 31.72 -22.06
CA ARG A 32 -6.31 32.51 -21.85
C ARG A 32 -6.69 33.31 -23.10
N ARG A 33 -5.72 33.91 -23.77
CA ARG A 33 -5.92 34.65 -25.02
C ARG A 33 -6.44 33.75 -26.13
N LEU A 34 -5.81 32.60 -26.35
CA LEU A 34 -6.23 31.62 -27.35
C LEU A 34 -7.66 31.13 -27.07
N LEU A 35 -8.00 30.86 -25.80
CA LEU A 35 -9.34 30.41 -25.46
C LEU A 35 -10.40 31.49 -25.71
N VAL A 36 -10.15 32.74 -25.35
CA VAL A 36 -11.06 33.87 -25.66
C VAL A 36 -11.25 34.01 -27.16
N GLU A 37 -10.16 33.93 -27.94
CA GLU A 37 -10.21 33.98 -29.40
C GLU A 37 -11.05 32.83 -29.99
N ILE A 38 -10.94 31.63 -29.43
CA ILE A 38 -11.71 30.46 -29.86
C ILE A 38 -13.19 30.59 -29.50
N VAL A 39 -13.51 31.11 -28.30
CA VAL A 39 -14.90 31.34 -27.87
C VAL A 39 -15.58 32.37 -28.77
N LEU A 40 -14.84 33.37 -29.23
CA LEU A 40 -15.36 34.42 -30.11
C LEU A 40 -15.43 34.01 -31.60
N ARG A 41 -14.62 33.03 -32.05
CA ARG A 41 -14.62 32.55 -33.43
C ARG A 41 -15.78 31.60 -33.72
N GLU A 42 -16.18 31.49 -34.99
CA GLU A 42 -17.22 30.55 -35.49
C GLU A 42 -16.70 29.71 -36.66
N GLY A 43 -17.33 28.54 -36.86
CA GLY A 43 -17.11 27.69 -38.02
C GLY A 43 -15.76 26.99 -38.09
N ALA A 44 -15.16 26.88 -39.27
CA ALA A 44 -13.92 26.14 -39.53
C ALA A 44 -12.69 26.71 -38.80
N LYS A 45 -12.63 28.04 -38.61
CA LYS A 45 -11.54 28.71 -37.89
C LYS A 45 -11.52 28.33 -36.38
N ARG A 46 -12.70 28.10 -35.80
CA ARG A 46 -12.83 27.60 -34.41
C ARG A 46 -12.30 26.16 -34.31
N ALA A 47 -12.62 25.29 -35.28
CA ALA A 47 -12.17 23.90 -35.23
C ALA A 47 -10.64 23.78 -35.35
N ALA A 48 -10.00 24.53 -36.22
CA ALA A 48 -8.55 24.53 -36.40
C ALA A 48 -7.80 25.06 -35.13
N ALA A 49 -8.34 26.13 -34.53
CA ALA A 49 -7.76 26.68 -33.29
C ALA A 49 -7.94 25.73 -32.10
N LEU A 50 -9.03 24.96 -32.02
CA LEU A 50 -9.26 23.94 -31.03
C LEU A 50 -8.30 22.75 -31.16
N GLU A 51 -7.97 22.33 -32.39
CA GLU A 51 -6.98 21.28 -32.63
C GLU A 51 -5.57 21.70 -32.18
N ALA A 52 -5.17 22.93 -32.47
CA ALA A 52 -3.89 23.48 -32.00
C ALA A 52 -3.77 23.49 -30.47
N LEU A 53 -4.86 23.82 -29.76
CA LEU A 53 -4.91 23.79 -28.31
C LEU A 53 -4.69 22.39 -27.71
N GLY A 54 -5.11 21.34 -28.42
CA GLY A 54 -4.93 19.96 -27.97
C GLY A 54 -3.48 19.49 -27.90
N ASP A 55 -2.54 20.19 -28.54
CA ASP A 55 -1.11 19.85 -28.58
C ASP A 55 -0.29 20.52 -27.47
N GLU A 56 -0.81 21.56 -26.81
CA GLU A 56 -0.04 22.36 -25.84
C GLU A 56 0.14 21.72 -24.46
N GLY A 57 -0.72 20.79 -24.07
CA GLY A 57 -0.54 20.02 -22.81
C GLY A 57 -0.68 20.81 -21.50
N ASP A 58 -1.17 22.08 -21.56
CA ASP A 58 -1.30 22.94 -20.39
C ASP A 58 -2.53 22.58 -19.55
N PRO A 59 -2.37 22.25 -18.24
CA PRO A 59 -3.49 21.91 -17.35
C PRO A 59 -4.47 23.08 -17.11
N VAL A 60 -4.05 24.33 -17.33
CA VAL A 60 -4.91 25.50 -17.21
C VAL A 60 -5.92 25.51 -18.36
N ILE A 61 -5.46 25.18 -19.56
CA ILE A 61 -6.33 25.05 -20.76
C ILE A 61 -7.36 23.94 -20.53
N ALA A 62 -6.94 22.78 -20.02
CA ALA A 62 -7.86 21.66 -19.73
C ALA A 62 -8.99 22.11 -18.79
N ARG A 63 -8.64 22.79 -17.69
CA ARG A 63 -9.60 23.31 -16.71
C ARG A 63 -10.58 24.30 -17.32
N MET A 64 -10.08 25.23 -18.14
CA MET A 64 -10.92 26.24 -18.79
C MET A 64 -11.85 25.63 -19.85
N VAL A 65 -11.38 24.64 -20.60
CA VAL A 65 -12.19 23.92 -21.60
C VAL A 65 -13.28 23.07 -20.90
N GLU A 66 -12.96 22.47 -19.74
CA GLU A 66 -13.97 21.80 -18.92
C GLU A 66 -15.01 22.78 -18.37
N ALA A 67 -14.57 23.91 -17.87
CA ALA A 67 -15.45 24.99 -17.39
C ALA A 67 -16.40 25.48 -18.50
N TRP A 68 -15.90 25.62 -19.72
CA TRP A 68 -16.75 25.96 -20.87
C TRP A 68 -17.78 24.87 -21.17
N ARG A 69 -17.35 23.62 -21.12
CA ARG A 69 -18.25 22.47 -21.31
C ARG A 69 -19.32 22.39 -20.21
N GLY A 70 -18.96 22.79 -18.98
CA GLY A 70 -19.84 22.90 -17.80
C GLY A 70 -20.78 24.12 -17.83
N GLY A 71 -20.59 25.06 -18.75
CA GLY A 71 -21.40 26.31 -18.82
C GLY A 71 -20.96 27.39 -17.84
N GLN A 72 -19.73 27.35 -17.36
CA GLN A 72 -19.13 28.34 -16.47
C GLN A 72 -18.50 29.53 -17.23
N ILE A 73 -18.49 29.48 -18.56
CA ILE A 73 -18.06 30.58 -19.42
C ILE A 73 -19.28 31.38 -19.85
N LEU A 74 -19.22 32.71 -19.66
CA LEU A 74 -20.32 33.62 -19.91
C LEU A 74 -19.87 34.75 -20.83
N ARG A 75 -20.78 35.26 -21.64
CA ARG A 75 -20.59 36.48 -22.46
C ARG A 75 -21.22 37.66 -21.75
N TYR A 76 -20.47 38.72 -21.62
CA TYR A 76 -20.90 39.98 -20.99
C TYR A 76 -20.54 41.17 -21.86
N GLY A 77 -21.51 42.03 -22.16
CA GLY A 77 -21.32 43.20 -22.97
C GLY A 77 -22.23 43.25 -24.20
N THR A 78 -22.11 44.31 -25.01
CA THR A 78 -22.80 44.53 -26.28
C THR A 78 -21.93 44.10 -27.45
N ASP A 79 -22.50 44.01 -28.68
CA ASP A 79 -21.86 43.41 -29.88
C ASP A 79 -20.47 44.01 -30.21
N ASP A 80 -20.19 45.25 -29.84
CA ASP A 80 -18.90 45.92 -30.10
C ASP A 80 -17.85 45.74 -28.96
N ALA A 81 -18.24 45.27 -27.76
CA ALA A 81 -17.33 45.08 -26.61
C ALA A 81 -17.75 43.86 -25.77
N THR A 82 -17.65 42.67 -26.37
CA THR A 82 -17.97 41.42 -25.66
C THR A 82 -16.78 40.96 -24.82
N ILE A 83 -16.95 40.92 -23.50
CA ILE A 83 -15.99 40.36 -22.55
C ILE A 83 -16.42 38.92 -22.21
N ILE A 84 -15.45 38.01 -22.16
CA ILE A 84 -15.70 36.63 -21.74
C ILE A 84 -15.38 36.53 -20.25
N LEU A 85 -16.38 36.08 -19.45
CA LEU A 85 -16.27 35.91 -18.02
C LEU A 85 -16.17 34.42 -17.67
N PHE A 86 -15.37 34.13 -16.68
CA PHE A 86 -15.29 32.83 -16.03
C PHE A 86 -15.98 32.91 -14.66
N LYS A 87 -16.90 31.98 -14.40
CA LYS A 87 -17.63 31.87 -13.13
C LYS A 87 -17.01 30.78 -12.27
N ASP A 88 -16.46 31.18 -11.10
CA ASP A 88 -15.95 30.27 -10.09
C ASP A 88 -16.78 30.44 -8.79
N GLY A 89 -17.69 29.50 -8.55
CA GLY A 89 -18.68 29.63 -7.49
C GLY A 89 -19.61 30.82 -7.69
N GLU A 90 -19.56 31.82 -6.83
CA GLU A 90 -20.33 33.09 -6.94
C GLU A 90 -19.51 34.24 -7.54
N ALA A 91 -18.20 34.06 -7.73
CA ALA A 91 -17.31 35.09 -8.24
C ALA A 91 -17.21 35.04 -9.78
N PHE A 92 -17.07 36.22 -10.41
CA PHE A 92 -16.82 36.34 -11.83
C PHE A 92 -15.45 36.97 -12.06
N SER A 93 -14.69 36.41 -12.98
CA SER A 93 -13.40 36.97 -13.42
C SER A 93 -13.35 37.09 -14.93
N ASN A 94 -12.63 38.09 -15.41
CA ASN A 94 -12.36 38.25 -16.84
C ASN A 94 -11.46 37.09 -17.30
N LEU A 95 -11.91 36.30 -18.28
CA LEU A 95 -11.17 35.16 -18.77
C LEU A 95 -9.79 35.55 -19.35
N LEU A 96 -9.66 36.73 -19.95
CA LEU A 96 -8.42 37.23 -20.56
C LEU A 96 -7.43 37.75 -19.51
N THR A 97 -7.89 38.62 -18.60
CA THR A 97 -7.00 39.30 -17.63
C THR A 97 -6.87 38.59 -16.30
N GLY A 98 -7.83 37.71 -15.94
CA GLY A 98 -7.93 37.07 -14.64
C GLY A 98 -8.45 37.97 -13.51
N GLU A 99 -8.77 39.25 -13.80
CA GLU A 99 -9.25 40.18 -12.82
C GLU A 99 -10.70 39.93 -12.42
N ALA A 100 -11.02 40.11 -11.15
CA ALA A 100 -12.39 40.00 -10.67
C ALA A 100 -13.28 41.09 -11.26
N VAL A 101 -14.44 40.72 -11.77
CA VAL A 101 -15.42 41.62 -12.40
C VAL A 101 -16.77 41.43 -11.71
N VAL A 102 -17.39 42.53 -11.34
CA VAL A 102 -18.77 42.56 -10.86
C VAL A 102 -19.66 42.97 -12.03
N PRO A 103 -20.43 42.06 -12.66
CA PRO A 103 -21.25 42.43 -13.79
C PRO A 103 -22.45 43.28 -13.35
N ALA A 104 -22.68 44.38 -14.04
CA ALA A 104 -23.81 45.29 -13.76
C ALA A 104 -25.16 44.73 -14.27
N THR A 105 -25.12 43.75 -15.20
CA THR A 105 -26.29 43.03 -15.75
C THR A 105 -25.98 41.55 -15.76
N GLU A 106 -27.02 40.73 -15.77
CA GLU A 106 -26.87 39.26 -15.75
C GLU A 106 -26.16 38.75 -17.01
N PRO A 107 -24.97 38.13 -16.92
CA PRO A 107 -24.21 37.71 -18.08
C PRO A 107 -24.85 36.47 -18.72
N LYS A 108 -24.83 36.36 -20.04
CA LYS A 108 -25.39 35.23 -20.78
C LYS A 108 -24.42 34.05 -20.79
N VAL A 109 -24.92 32.87 -20.39
CA VAL A 109 -24.14 31.62 -20.43
C VAL A 109 -23.84 31.22 -21.87
N ASP A 110 -22.55 31.10 -22.24
CA ASP A 110 -22.13 30.58 -23.54
C ASP A 110 -22.17 29.04 -23.54
N ARG A 111 -23.33 28.47 -23.87
CA ARG A 111 -23.50 27.01 -23.89
C ARG A 111 -23.02 26.43 -25.21
N PRO A 112 -21.96 25.61 -25.21
CA PRO A 112 -21.48 24.97 -26.41
C PRO A 112 -22.53 23.99 -26.96
N SER A 113 -22.69 23.95 -28.31
CA SER A 113 -23.57 23.00 -29.01
C SER A 113 -23.15 21.56 -28.70
N ARG A 114 -24.07 20.59 -28.90
CA ARG A 114 -23.78 19.15 -28.67
C ARG A 114 -22.55 18.66 -29.45
N LYS A 115 -22.36 19.13 -30.68
CA LYS A 115 -21.18 18.82 -31.51
C LYS A 115 -19.92 19.42 -30.91
N LEU A 116 -19.96 20.69 -30.48
CA LEU A 116 -18.84 21.37 -29.86
C LEU A 116 -18.44 20.73 -28.53
N ARG A 117 -19.38 20.31 -27.70
CA ARG A 117 -19.08 19.59 -26.44
C ARG A 117 -18.31 18.27 -26.67
N LYS A 118 -18.60 17.54 -27.74
CA LYS A 118 -17.82 16.34 -28.11
C LYS A 118 -16.39 16.70 -28.50
N THR A 119 -16.23 17.78 -29.29
CA THR A 119 -14.89 18.27 -29.68
C THR A 119 -14.10 18.76 -28.46
N LEU A 120 -14.74 19.54 -27.56
CA LEU A 120 -14.09 20.01 -26.32
C LEU A 120 -13.65 18.84 -25.43
N LYS A 121 -14.47 17.77 -25.31
CA LYS A 121 -14.06 16.57 -24.59
C LYS A 121 -12.81 15.93 -25.21
N ARG A 122 -12.79 15.77 -26.54
CA ARG A 122 -11.63 15.23 -27.24
C ARG A 122 -10.37 16.06 -26.97
N ILE A 123 -10.49 17.37 -26.93
CA ILE A 123 -9.36 18.27 -26.68
C ILE A 123 -8.80 18.09 -25.27
N VAL A 124 -9.66 18.01 -24.25
CA VAL A 124 -9.21 17.73 -22.88
C VAL A 124 -8.44 16.41 -22.82
N ASP A 125 -9.00 15.36 -23.43
CA ASP A 125 -8.34 14.06 -23.51
C ASP A 125 -6.97 14.14 -24.25
N LEU A 126 -6.84 15.01 -25.27
CA LEU A 126 -5.58 15.23 -26.00
C LEU A 126 -4.56 16.07 -25.20
N ILE A 127 -5.02 17.06 -24.44
CA ILE A 127 -4.18 17.86 -23.52
C ILE A 127 -3.55 16.95 -22.47
N ASP A 128 -4.31 16.03 -21.88
CA ASP A 128 -3.81 15.08 -20.90
C ASP A 128 -2.69 14.19 -21.48
N LEU A 129 -2.78 13.84 -22.79
CA LEU A 129 -1.71 13.10 -23.49
C LEU A 129 -0.42 13.91 -23.68
N SER A 130 -0.48 15.23 -23.62
CA SER A 130 0.66 16.15 -23.76
C SER A 130 1.11 16.74 -22.42
N SER A 131 0.50 16.33 -21.30
CA SER A 131 0.83 16.82 -19.96
C SER A 131 2.35 16.75 -19.69
N PRO A 132 2.96 17.75 -19.03
CA PRO A 132 4.36 17.69 -18.60
C PRO A 132 4.61 16.56 -17.58
N ASP A 133 3.58 16.12 -16.87
CA ASP A 133 3.60 15.04 -15.91
C ASP A 133 3.56 13.68 -16.61
N PHE A 134 4.60 12.86 -16.41
CA PHE A 134 4.72 11.54 -17.02
C PHE A 134 3.59 10.58 -16.61
N ASP A 135 3.19 10.60 -15.33
CA ASP A 135 2.18 9.69 -14.82
C ASP A 135 0.80 10.01 -15.41
N LYS A 136 0.48 11.30 -15.56
CA LYS A 136 -0.75 11.74 -16.22
C LYS A 136 -0.78 11.35 -17.70
N ARG A 137 0.35 11.49 -18.41
CA ARG A 137 0.43 11.04 -19.82
C ARG A 137 0.18 9.55 -19.97
N ILE A 138 0.78 8.73 -19.09
CA ILE A 138 0.60 7.27 -19.07
C ILE A 138 -0.87 6.93 -18.83
N GLU A 139 -1.48 7.54 -17.80
CA GLU A 139 -2.88 7.31 -17.47
C GLU A 139 -3.82 7.69 -18.62
N ALA A 140 -3.62 8.87 -19.22
CA ALA A 140 -4.39 9.35 -20.35
C ALA A 140 -4.26 8.42 -21.58
N ALA A 141 -3.03 8.02 -21.93
CA ALA A 141 -2.78 7.13 -23.05
C ALA A 141 -3.49 5.78 -22.88
N LEU A 142 -3.35 5.16 -21.71
CA LEU A 142 -4.01 3.88 -21.40
C LEU A 142 -5.53 4.02 -21.39
N LYS A 143 -6.09 5.07 -20.78
CA LYS A 143 -7.53 5.35 -20.77
C LYS A 143 -8.10 5.45 -22.19
N LEU A 144 -7.41 6.17 -23.07
CA LEU A 144 -7.85 6.33 -24.47
C LEU A 144 -7.69 5.06 -25.28
N GLY A 145 -6.60 4.31 -25.10
CA GLY A 145 -6.39 3.00 -25.73
C GLY A 145 -7.46 1.99 -25.35
N LEU A 146 -7.76 1.88 -24.04
CA LEU A 146 -8.82 1.00 -23.52
C LEU A 146 -10.22 1.37 -23.99
N SER A 147 -10.47 2.65 -24.34
CA SER A 147 -11.74 3.09 -24.91
C SER A 147 -12.00 2.55 -26.32
N GLN A 148 -10.95 2.09 -27.01
CA GLN A 148 -10.95 1.58 -28.40
C GLN A 148 -11.67 2.51 -29.40
N ASN A 149 -11.74 3.80 -29.10
CA ASN A 149 -12.40 4.77 -29.98
C ASN A 149 -11.48 5.09 -31.19
N PRO A 150 -11.92 4.82 -32.43
CA PRO A 150 -11.11 5.04 -33.63
C PRO A 150 -10.62 6.48 -33.81
N GLN A 151 -11.33 7.46 -33.22
CA GLN A 151 -10.97 8.87 -33.34
C GLN A 151 -9.66 9.23 -32.65
N TYR A 152 -9.22 8.48 -31.63
CA TYR A 152 -7.99 8.73 -30.90
C TYR A 152 -6.77 7.97 -31.44
N LEU A 153 -6.99 6.95 -32.29
CA LEU A 153 -5.89 6.11 -32.78
C LEU A 153 -4.80 6.89 -33.55
N PRO A 154 -5.14 7.84 -34.44
CA PRO A 154 -4.12 8.66 -35.13
C PRO A 154 -3.31 9.51 -34.15
N ASP A 155 -3.98 10.13 -33.18
CA ASP A 155 -3.35 10.98 -32.16
C ASP A 155 -2.41 10.16 -31.27
N LEU A 156 -2.85 8.96 -30.82
CA LEU A 156 -2.02 8.04 -30.04
C LEU A 156 -0.77 7.61 -30.84
N LYS A 157 -0.91 7.23 -32.10
CA LYS A 157 0.22 6.84 -32.98
C LYS A 157 1.22 7.98 -33.19
N ALA A 158 0.72 9.20 -33.43
CA ALA A 158 1.57 10.37 -33.65
C ALA A 158 2.39 10.72 -32.40
N ARG A 159 1.76 10.64 -31.23
CA ARG A 159 2.37 11.00 -29.96
C ARG A 159 3.27 9.87 -29.41
N ALA A 160 2.98 8.60 -29.66
CA ALA A 160 3.85 7.47 -29.32
C ALA A 160 5.27 7.65 -29.89
N LYS A 161 5.38 8.14 -31.13
CA LYS A 161 6.66 8.39 -31.81
C LYS A 161 7.49 9.52 -31.16
N ARG A 162 6.84 10.45 -30.47
CA ARG A 162 7.47 11.62 -29.83
C ARG A 162 7.91 11.36 -28.38
N GLN A 163 7.57 10.20 -27.79
CA GLN A 163 7.92 9.90 -26.42
C GLN A 163 9.39 9.44 -26.33
N GLU A 164 10.17 10.15 -25.52
CA GLU A 164 11.57 9.81 -25.24
C GLU A 164 11.70 8.88 -24.03
N ASP A 165 10.84 9.02 -23.02
CA ASP A 165 10.84 8.17 -21.84
C ASP A 165 10.33 6.77 -22.15
N SER A 166 11.10 5.76 -21.76
CA SER A 166 10.82 4.34 -22.03
C SER A 166 9.50 3.86 -21.44
N LYS A 167 9.14 4.31 -20.22
CA LYS A 167 7.88 3.90 -19.56
C LYS A 167 6.67 4.51 -20.26
N THR A 168 6.76 5.80 -20.57
CA THR A 168 5.70 6.51 -21.27
C THR A 168 5.52 5.95 -22.68
N ARG A 169 6.60 5.73 -23.41
CA ARG A 169 6.56 5.11 -24.74
C ARG A 169 5.89 3.74 -24.72
N ARG A 170 6.26 2.88 -23.77
CA ARG A 170 5.63 1.57 -23.59
C ARG A 170 4.12 1.67 -23.35
N ALA A 171 3.67 2.64 -22.55
CA ALA A 171 2.24 2.85 -22.29
C ALA A 171 1.48 3.33 -23.54
N PHE A 172 2.10 4.20 -24.36
CA PHE A 172 1.52 4.62 -25.63
C PHE A 172 1.46 3.47 -26.65
N ASP A 173 2.53 2.68 -26.76
CA ASP A 173 2.57 1.51 -27.64
C ASP A 173 1.52 0.47 -27.22
N GLU A 174 1.32 0.25 -25.93
CA GLU A 174 0.25 -0.59 -25.37
C GLU A 174 -1.13 -0.04 -25.73
N ALA A 175 -1.36 1.26 -25.55
CA ALA A 175 -2.62 1.94 -25.87
C ALA A 175 -2.95 1.88 -27.37
N VAL A 176 -1.96 2.10 -28.25
CA VAL A 176 -2.10 1.97 -29.70
C VAL A 176 -2.49 0.54 -30.07
N ALA A 177 -1.75 -0.45 -29.56
CA ALA A 177 -2.01 -1.85 -29.87
C ALA A 177 -3.39 -2.32 -29.39
N ILE A 178 -3.84 -1.91 -28.18
CA ILE A 178 -5.20 -2.21 -27.69
C ILE A 178 -6.27 -1.57 -28.61
N SER A 179 -6.06 -0.34 -29.05
CA SER A 179 -6.99 0.33 -29.97
C SER A 179 -7.01 -0.32 -31.36
N GLU A 180 -5.88 -0.82 -31.86
CA GLU A 180 -5.77 -1.55 -33.13
C GLU A 180 -6.48 -2.89 -33.13
N LEU A 181 -6.60 -3.57 -31.96
CA LEU A 181 -7.38 -4.82 -31.85
C LEU A 181 -8.83 -4.64 -32.31
N ALA A 182 -9.43 -3.48 -32.05
CA ALA A 182 -10.81 -3.20 -32.46
C ALA A 182 -10.91 -2.54 -33.84
N ASN A 183 -9.98 -1.63 -34.17
CA ASN A 183 -10.11 -0.69 -35.27
C ASN A 183 -9.13 -0.95 -36.44
N GLY A 184 -8.18 -1.87 -36.28
CA GLY A 184 -7.15 -2.17 -37.26
C GLY A 184 -7.59 -3.17 -38.33
N SER A 185 -6.85 -3.24 -39.45
CA SER A 185 -6.92 -4.32 -40.42
C SER A 185 -6.56 -5.68 -39.78
N ILE A 186 -6.78 -6.78 -40.49
CA ILE A 186 -6.40 -8.12 -39.98
C ILE A 186 -4.90 -8.18 -39.68
N GLU A 187 -4.08 -7.57 -40.54
CA GLU A 187 -2.62 -7.50 -40.35
C GLU A 187 -2.24 -6.66 -39.11
N ASP A 188 -2.90 -5.49 -38.92
CA ASP A 188 -2.70 -4.64 -37.75
C ASP A 188 -3.12 -5.34 -36.49
N ARG A 189 -4.23 -6.06 -36.47
CA ARG A 189 -4.69 -6.86 -35.32
C ARG A 189 -3.69 -7.95 -34.96
N LEU A 190 -3.14 -8.68 -35.95
CA LEU A 190 -2.11 -9.69 -35.72
C LEU A 190 -0.82 -9.06 -35.16
N ALA A 191 -0.41 -7.92 -35.69
CA ALA A 191 0.74 -7.18 -35.17
C ALA A 191 0.49 -6.70 -33.74
N ALA A 192 -0.70 -6.16 -33.45
CA ALA A 192 -1.10 -5.74 -32.11
C ALA A 192 -1.11 -6.90 -31.10
N ILE A 193 -1.65 -8.08 -31.46
CA ILE A 193 -1.63 -9.28 -30.61
C ILE A 193 -0.20 -9.69 -30.28
N ARG A 194 0.70 -9.72 -31.27
CA ARG A 194 2.12 -10.05 -31.06
C ARG A 194 2.83 -9.03 -30.17
N THR A 195 2.57 -7.75 -30.39
CA THR A 195 3.13 -6.65 -29.58
C THR A 195 2.67 -6.75 -28.14
N LEU A 196 1.38 -6.92 -27.90
CA LEU A 196 0.80 -7.02 -26.54
C LEU A 196 1.25 -8.28 -25.81
N GLY A 197 1.40 -9.40 -26.52
CA GLY A 197 1.98 -10.64 -25.98
C GLY A 197 3.44 -10.42 -25.56
N GLY A 198 4.27 -9.85 -26.43
CA GLY A 198 5.68 -9.53 -26.15
C GLY A 198 5.84 -8.51 -25.01
N MET A 199 4.94 -7.55 -24.90
CA MET A 199 4.87 -6.61 -23.77
C MET A 199 4.34 -7.24 -22.47
N LYS A 200 3.74 -8.44 -22.57
CA LYS A 200 3.11 -9.14 -21.45
C LYS A 200 2.04 -8.31 -20.75
N SER A 201 1.20 -7.62 -21.55
CA SER A 201 0.18 -6.71 -21.03
C SER A 201 -1.00 -7.47 -20.44
N PHE A 202 -1.16 -7.40 -19.10
CA PHE A 202 -2.31 -7.97 -18.39
C PHE A 202 -3.62 -7.28 -18.77
N ARG A 203 -3.58 -5.96 -19.02
CA ARG A 203 -4.76 -5.17 -19.39
C ARG A 203 -5.33 -5.55 -20.74
N ALA A 204 -4.48 -6.02 -21.64
CA ALA A 204 -4.87 -6.38 -23.00
C ALA A 204 -5.53 -7.76 -23.11
N ARG A 205 -5.47 -8.60 -22.08
CA ARG A 205 -5.94 -9.99 -22.13
C ARG A 205 -7.37 -10.12 -22.64
N ASP A 206 -8.32 -9.43 -22.03
CA ASP A 206 -9.75 -9.51 -22.38
C ASP A 206 -10.01 -8.94 -23.79
N TYR A 207 -9.22 -7.97 -24.22
CA TYR A 207 -9.32 -7.40 -25.57
C TYR A 207 -8.77 -8.35 -26.63
N ILE A 208 -7.69 -9.05 -26.35
CA ILE A 208 -7.13 -10.10 -27.22
C ILE A 208 -8.11 -11.27 -27.32
N GLU A 209 -8.76 -11.67 -26.23
CA GLU A 209 -9.75 -12.76 -26.20
C GLU A 209 -10.94 -12.46 -27.12
N ARG A 210 -11.41 -11.22 -27.14
CA ARG A 210 -12.50 -10.78 -28.02
C ARG A 210 -12.18 -10.94 -29.50
N CYS A 211 -10.90 -10.94 -29.90
CA CYS A 211 -10.52 -11.13 -31.30
C CYS A 211 -10.80 -12.54 -31.83
N ILE A 212 -10.97 -13.53 -30.94
CA ILE A 212 -11.30 -14.94 -31.29
C ILE A 212 -12.69 -15.35 -30.83
N SER A 213 -13.41 -14.51 -30.06
CA SER A 213 -14.78 -14.80 -29.65
C SER A 213 -15.71 -14.75 -30.87
N THR A 214 -16.58 -15.73 -30.96
CA THR A 214 -17.46 -15.99 -32.14
C THR A 214 -18.60 -14.97 -32.28
N ASP A 215 -18.68 -13.96 -31.43
CA ASP A 215 -19.72 -12.91 -31.42
C ASP A 215 -19.51 -11.80 -32.47
N GLY A 216 -18.46 -11.88 -33.30
CA GLY A 216 -18.16 -10.90 -34.33
C GLY A 216 -18.48 -11.42 -35.76
N ASP A 217 -18.76 -10.49 -36.69
CA ASP A 217 -19.09 -10.74 -38.09
C ASP A 217 -17.99 -11.47 -38.91
N THR A 218 -16.81 -11.67 -38.36
CA THR A 218 -15.64 -12.25 -39.05
C THR A 218 -15.13 -13.49 -38.28
N LYS A 219 -15.18 -14.64 -38.94
CA LYS A 219 -14.56 -15.86 -38.37
C LYS A 219 -13.05 -15.64 -38.15
N PRO A 220 -12.52 -15.97 -36.97
CA PRO A 220 -11.09 -15.82 -36.73
C PRO A 220 -10.26 -16.72 -37.65
N THR A 221 -9.21 -16.16 -38.24
CA THR A 221 -8.26 -16.91 -39.07
C THR A 221 -7.42 -17.83 -38.16
N ASP A 222 -7.02 -19.01 -38.65
CA ASP A 222 -6.17 -19.94 -37.91
C ASP A 222 -4.86 -19.30 -37.41
N GLU A 223 -4.32 -18.36 -38.16
CA GLU A 223 -3.15 -17.57 -37.79
C GLU A 223 -3.46 -16.66 -36.60
N MET A 224 -4.64 -16.05 -36.53
CA MET A 224 -5.06 -15.21 -35.42
C MET A 224 -5.24 -16.03 -34.14
N VAL A 225 -5.87 -17.21 -34.25
CA VAL A 225 -6.02 -18.14 -33.11
C VAL A 225 -4.65 -18.56 -32.57
N THR A 226 -3.71 -18.85 -33.45
CA THR A 226 -2.34 -19.24 -33.08
C THR A 226 -1.60 -18.07 -32.39
N ALA A 227 -1.72 -16.86 -32.93
CA ALA A 227 -1.12 -15.65 -32.33
C ALA A 227 -1.70 -15.36 -30.94
N VAL A 228 -3.02 -15.47 -30.76
CA VAL A 228 -3.67 -15.29 -29.46
C VAL A 228 -3.21 -16.32 -28.45
N LYS A 229 -3.15 -17.62 -28.82
CA LYS A 229 -2.64 -18.68 -27.94
C LYS A 229 -1.20 -18.41 -27.48
N ARG A 230 -0.35 -17.92 -28.39
CA ARG A 230 1.03 -17.57 -28.06
C ARG A 230 1.09 -16.36 -27.14
N ALA A 231 0.34 -15.28 -27.43
CA ALA A 231 0.27 -14.10 -26.58
C ALA A 231 -0.22 -14.45 -25.17
N PHE A 232 -1.24 -15.30 -25.05
CA PHE A 232 -1.71 -15.79 -23.74
C PHE A 232 -0.65 -16.58 -22.99
N ALA A 233 0.06 -17.48 -23.67
CA ALA A 233 1.15 -18.22 -23.02
C ALA A 233 2.24 -17.29 -22.46
N GLU A 234 2.59 -16.24 -23.18
CA GLU A 234 3.58 -15.22 -22.74
C GLU A 234 3.04 -14.37 -21.58
N ILE A 235 1.79 -13.91 -21.63
CA ILE A 235 1.12 -13.15 -20.58
C ILE A 235 0.95 -14.00 -19.33
N ASP A 236 0.41 -15.22 -19.45
CA ASP A 236 0.12 -16.11 -18.32
C ASP A 236 1.42 -16.56 -17.61
N SER A 237 2.49 -16.82 -18.37
CA SER A 237 3.79 -17.17 -17.78
C SER A 237 4.37 -16.01 -16.97
N HIS A 238 4.22 -14.79 -17.46
CA HIS A 238 4.65 -13.59 -16.74
C HIS A 238 3.77 -13.31 -15.52
N GLN A 239 2.46 -13.46 -15.65
CA GLN A 239 1.53 -13.31 -14.53
C GLN A 239 1.84 -14.29 -13.41
N LYS A 240 2.09 -15.56 -13.72
CA LYS A 240 2.50 -16.56 -12.72
C LYS A 240 3.79 -16.16 -11.99
N MET A 241 4.76 -15.55 -12.69
CA MET A 241 5.98 -15.05 -12.05
C MET A 241 5.69 -13.84 -11.14
N VAL A 242 4.89 -12.88 -11.59
CA VAL A 242 4.47 -11.71 -10.80
C VAL A 242 3.69 -12.14 -9.56
N ASP A 243 2.74 -13.06 -9.71
CA ASP A 243 1.94 -13.62 -8.62
C ASP A 243 2.81 -14.40 -7.63
N PHE A 244 3.80 -15.16 -8.11
CA PHE A 244 4.75 -15.88 -7.27
C PHE A 244 5.59 -14.92 -6.43
N ILE A 245 6.19 -13.89 -7.03
CA ILE A 245 6.98 -12.88 -6.31
C ILE A 245 6.09 -12.12 -5.32
N GLY A 246 4.87 -11.73 -5.73
CA GLY A 246 3.90 -11.08 -4.86
C GLY A 246 3.50 -11.96 -3.67
N THR A 247 3.36 -13.26 -3.90
CA THR A 247 3.06 -14.25 -2.85
C THR A 247 4.22 -14.42 -1.88
N LEU A 248 5.46 -14.50 -2.37
CA LEU A 248 6.66 -14.52 -1.52
C LEU A 248 6.74 -13.26 -0.64
N PHE A 249 6.49 -12.09 -1.23
CA PHE A 249 6.48 -10.84 -0.47
C PHE A 249 5.39 -10.81 0.61
N ARG A 250 4.17 -11.25 0.28
CA ARG A 250 3.08 -11.37 1.26
C ARG A 250 3.41 -12.39 2.35
N GLY A 251 4.01 -13.52 1.97
CA GLY A 251 4.46 -14.56 2.89
C GLY A 251 5.56 -14.07 3.84
N LEU A 252 6.54 -13.33 3.31
CA LEU A 252 7.59 -12.70 4.11
C LEU A 252 7.00 -11.66 5.09
N SER A 253 6.03 -10.87 4.64
CA SER A 253 5.33 -9.91 5.49
C SER A 253 4.55 -10.59 6.63
N LEU A 254 3.76 -11.64 6.32
CA LEU A 254 3.05 -12.41 7.34
C LEU A 254 4.02 -13.11 8.30
N GLY A 255 5.06 -13.75 7.75
CA GLY A 255 6.12 -14.37 8.54
C GLY A 255 6.81 -13.38 9.47
N SER A 256 6.97 -12.12 9.05
CA SER A 256 7.53 -11.06 9.88
C SER A 256 6.61 -10.68 11.06
N VAL A 257 5.29 -10.62 10.84
CA VAL A 257 4.33 -10.44 11.95
C VAL A 257 4.41 -11.60 12.93
N LEU A 258 4.34 -12.83 12.42
CA LEU A 258 4.43 -14.04 13.24
C LEU A 258 5.75 -14.08 14.01
N LEU A 259 6.84 -13.59 13.41
CA LEU A 259 8.16 -13.54 14.05
C LEU A 259 8.18 -12.62 15.25
N LEU A 260 7.61 -11.41 15.18
CA LEU A 260 7.53 -10.48 16.31
C LEU A 260 6.77 -11.11 17.50
N VAL A 261 5.60 -11.68 17.20
CA VAL A 261 4.76 -12.30 18.23
C VAL A 261 5.44 -13.53 18.80
N SER A 262 5.98 -14.41 17.94
CA SER A 262 6.64 -15.65 18.37
C SER A 262 7.92 -15.40 19.15
N TYR A 263 8.66 -14.32 18.86
CA TYR A 263 9.85 -13.97 19.63
C TYR A 263 9.48 -13.67 21.09
N GLY A 264 8.43 -12.86 21.30
CA GLY A 264 7.92 -12.62 22.64
C GLY A 264 7.54 -13.91 23.34
N LEU A 265 6.80 -14.76 22.64
CA LEU A 265 6.36 -16.06 23.16
C LEU A 265 7.51 -17.05 23.36
N ALA A 266 8.46 -17.14 22.42
CA ALA A 266 9.62 -18.04 22.53
C ALA A 266 10.54 -17.69 23.71
N ILE A 267 10.72 -16.39 23.97
CA ILE A 267 11.52 -15.92 25.08
C ILE A 267 10.80 -16.23 26.40
N THR A 268 9.50 -15.90 26.53
CA THR A 268 8.73 -16.11 27.75
C THR A 268 8.51 -17.59 28.05
N PHE A 269 8.10 -18.37 27.04
CA PHE A 269 7.90 -19.81 27.20
C PHE A 269 9.23 -20.56 27.41
N GLY A 270 10.28 -20.19 26.68
CA GLY A 270 11.59 -20.80 26.83
C GLY A 270 12.22 -20.53 28.19
N GLN A 271 12.02 -19.34 28.78
CA GLN A 271 12.58 -18.97 30.07
C GLN A 271 11.77 -19.49 31.27
N MET A 272 10.45 -19.39 31.21
CA MET A 272 9.58 -19.61 32.36
C MET A 272 8.88 -20.98 32.32
N GLY A 273 8.84 -21.65 31.18
CA GLY A 273 8.06 -22.86 30.97
C GLY A 273 6.54 -22.66 31.08
N VAL A 274 6.07 -21.40 31.00
CA VAL A 274 4.67 -21.03 31.16
C VAL A 274 4.02 -20.83 29.81
N ILE A 275 2.91 -21.50 29.57
CA ILE A 275 2.09 -21.32 28.36
C ILE A 275 1.16 -20.13 28.63
N ASN A 276 1.35 -19.05 27.86
CA ASN A 276 0.57 -17.83 27.99
C ASN A 276 -0.41 -17.67 26.82
N MET A 277 -1.68 -18.03 27.02
CA MET A 277 -2.73 -17.82 26.01
C MET A 277 -3.14 -16.37 25.85
N ALA A 278 -2.92 -15.52 26.86
CA ALA A 278 -3.19 -14.09 26.78
C ALA A 278 -2.15 -13.31 25.97
N HIS A 279 -1.09 -13.99 25.47
CA HIS A 279 -0.04 -13.31 24.69
C HIS A 279 -0.60 -12.65 23.41
N GLY A 280 -1.63 -13.23 22.80
CA GLY A 280 -2.33 -12.64 21.68
C GLY A 280 -2.98 -11.29 21.99
N GLU A 281 -3.47 -11.10 23.23
CA GLU A 281 -4.16 -9.85 23.60
C GLU A 281 -3.20 -8.66 23.68
N PHE A 282 -1.89 -8.88 23.85
CA PHE A 282 -0.89 -7.81 23.76
C PHE A 282 -0.79 -7.26 22.33
N ILE A 283 -1.10 -8.06 21.30
CA ILE A 283 -1.22 -7.59 19.92
C ILE A 283 -2.39 -6.60 19.83
N ALA A 284 -3.55 -6.96 20.38
CA ALA A 284 -4.72 -6.08 20.40
C ALA A 284 -4.44 -4.79 21.20
N ILE A 285 -3.76 -4.87 22.35
CA ILE A 285 -3.34 -3.69 23.12
C ILE A 285 -2.49 -2.76 22.25
N GLY A 286 -1.52 -3.30 21.50
CA GLY A 286 -0.69 -2.51 20.60
C GLY A 286 -1.48 -1.84 19.49
N GLY A 287 -2.40 -2.57 18.85
CA GLY A 287 -3.29 -2.05 17.82
C GLY A 287 -4.20 -0.94 18.34
N TYR A 288 -4.87 -1.16 19.49
CA TYR A 288 -5.72 -0.13 20.11
C TYR A 288 -4.92 1.07 20.62
N THR A 289 -3.70 0.87 21.10
CA THR A 289 -2.81 1.98 21.45
C THR A 289 -2.53 2.85 20.24
N THR A 290 -2.27 2.24 19.08
CA THR A 290 -2.07 2.97 17.81
C THR A 290 -3.32 3.74 17.41
N TYR A 291 -4.50 3.15 17.53
CA TYR A 291 -5.78 3.81 17.29
C TYR A 291 -6.01 5.02 18.20
N ILE A 292 -5.73 4.89 19.51
CA ILE A 292 -5.84 6.00 20.47
C ILE A 292 -4.89 7.14 20.11
N VAL A 293 -3.63 6.81 19.78
CA VAL A 293 -2.62 7.80 19.38
C VAL A 293 -3.05 8.54 18.12
N GLN A 294 -3.55 7.82 17.12
CA GLN A 294 -4.09 8.42 15.91
C GLN A 294 -5.20 9.43 16.20
N ASN A 295 -6.20 9.05 16.99
CA ASN A 295 -7.33 9.92 17.32
C ASN A 295 -6.90 11.15 18.13
N LYS A 296 -5.90 11.00 19.02
CA LYS A 296 -5.30 12.13 19.74
C LYS A 296 -4.59 13.10 18.80
N PHE A 297 -3.83 12.58 17.82
CA PHE A 297 -3.19 13.43 16.80
C PHE A 297 -4.23 14.10 15.88
N ALA A 298 -5.28 13.39 15.48
CA ALA A 298 -6.37 13.96 14.69
C ALA A 298 -7.08 15.11 15.42
N SER A 299 -7.36 14.93 16.72
CA SER A 299 -8.00 15.98 17.53
C SER A 299 -7.09 17.16 17.84
N ALA A 300 -5.75 16.95 17.95
CA ALA A 300 -4.81 18.01 18.31
C ALA A 300 -4.34 18.83 17.09
N PHE A 301 -4.12 18.20 15.95
CA PHE A 301 -3.47 18.82 14.78
C PHE A 301 -4.37 18.84 13.53
N GLY A 302 -5.48 18.09 13.52
CA GLY A 302 -6.32 17.88 12.34
C GLY A 302 -5.74 16.87 11.35
N GLU A 303 -6.62 16.12 10.66
CA GLU A 303 -6.21 15.05 9.72
C GLU A 303 -5.47 15.57 8.48
N GLY A 304 -5.69 16.83 8.08
CA GLY A 304 -5.04 17.47 6.93
C GLY A 304 -3.64 18.02 7.21
N SER A 305 -3.17 17.99 8.46
CA SER A 305 -1.85 18.54 8.83
C SER A 305 -0.71 17.60 8.45
N SER A 306 0.41 18.16 8.00
CA SER A 306 1.64 17.40 7.77
C SER A 306 2.16 16.70 9.03
N VAL A 307 1.85 17.24 10.22
CA VAL A 307 2.22 16.67 11.53
C VAL A 307 1.42 15.43 11.85
N TYR A 308 0.20 15.30 11.31
CA TYR A 308 -0.65 14.11 11.54
C TYR A 308 0.08 12.81 11.17
N GLY A 309 0.85 12.79 10.09
CA GLY A 309 1.59 11.60 9.64
C GLY A 309 2.60 11.04 10.65
N TYR A 310 3.03 11.81 11.65
CA TYR A 310 3.97 11.36 12.68
C TYR A 310 3.31 10.56 13.81
N TYR A 311 1.96 10.47 13.85
CA TYR A 311 1.27 9.67 14.87
C TYR A 311 1.79 8.22 14.91
N PHE A 312 2.10 7.62 13.76
CA PHE A 312 2.53 6.23 13.72
C PHE A 312 3.94 6.03 14.29
N ILE A 313 4.85 6.98 14.03
CA ILE A 313 6.22 6.93 14.61
C ILE A 313 6.15 7.02 16.15
N THR A 314 5.23 7.82 16.70
CA THR A 314 5.03 7.91 18.15
C THR A 314 4.25 6.71 18.69
N ALA A 315 3.34 6.12 17.89
CA ALA A 315 2.57 4.95 18.28
C ALA A 315 3.45 3.69 18.46
N ILE A 316 4.50 3.51 17.66
CA ILE A 316 5.42 2.36 17.74
C ILE A 316 6.00 2.17 19.15
N PRO A 317 6.74 3.14 19.73
CA PRO A 317 7.27 2.99 21.07
C PRO A 317 6.17 2.94 22.14
N LEU A 318 5.07 3.67 21.96
CA LEU A 318 3.96 3.65 22.92
C LEU A 318 3.25 2.29 22.94
N ALA A 319 3.01 1.66 21.80
CA ALA A 319 2.42 0.33 21.71
C ALA A 319 3.31 -0.73 22.40
N PHE A 320 4.63 -0.65 22.20
CA PHE A 320 5.59 -1.48 22.92
C PHE A 320 5.50 -1.24 24.43
N MET A 321 5.58 0.02 24.89
CA MET A 321 5.60 0.37 26.32
C MET A 321 4.29 -0.01 27.02
N VAL A 322 3.13 0.30 26.46
CA VAL A 322 1.84 -0.02 27.07
C VAL A 322 1.66 -1.52 27.19
N SER A 323 1.96 -2.28 26.13
CA SER A 323 1.90 -3.75 26.17
C SER A 323 2.91 -4.34 27.14
N ALA A 324 4.11 -3.77 27.25
CA ALA A 324 5.13 -4.19 28.20
C ALA A 324 4.70 -3.94 29.66
N ILE A 325 4.08 -2.80 29.94
CA ILE A 325 3.57 -2.46 31.29
C ILE A 325 2.46 -3.42 31.68
N VAL A 326 1.48 -3.65 30.79
CA VAL A 326 0.39 -4.61 31.05
C VAL A 326 0.95 -6.02 31.25
N GLY A 327 1.95 -6.41 30.45
CA GLY A 327 2.67 -7.66 30.63
C GLY A 327 3.37 -7.77 32.00
N ALA A 328 4.07 -6.72 32.42
CA ALA A 328 4.71 -6.69 33.73
C ALA A 328 3.71 -6.81 34.90
N ILE A 329 2.54 -6.14 34.76
CA ILE A 329 1.46 -6.24 35.77
C ILE A 329 0.90 -7.67 35.81
N MET A 330 0.69 -8.28 34.63
CA MET A 330 0.18 -9.64 34.53
C MET A 330 1.18 -10.67 35.10
N GLU A 331 2.47 -10.50 34.84
CA GLU A 331 3.51 -11.37 35.37
C GLU A 331 3.52 -11.29 36.92
N LYS A 332 3.61 -10.07 37.46
CA LYS A 332 3.70 -9.84 38.89
C LYS A 332 2.39 -10.17 39.62
N GLY A 333 1.23 -9.98 39.00
CA GLY A 333 -0.08 -10.23 39.60
C GLY A 333 -0.51 -11.69 39.57
N LEU A 334 -0.14 -12.43 38.53
CA LEU A 334 -0.64 -13.79 38.33
C LEU A 334 0.46 -14.81 37.99
N ILE A 335 1.26 -14.57 36.94
CA ILE A 335 2.11 -15.59 36.33
C ILE A 335 3.17 -16.09 37.32
N GLN A 336 3.73 -15.20 38.17
CA GLN A 336 4.74 -15.56 39.16
C GLN A 336 4.31 -16.68 40.12
N PHE A 337 3.02 -16.86 40.40
CA PHE A 337 2.45 -17.89 41.25
C PHE A 337 2.26 -19.23 40.54
N LEU A 338 2.32 -19.23 39.21
CA LEU A 338 1.96 -20.38 38.37
C LEU A 338 3.14 -21.06 37.66
N TYR A 339 4.39 -20.63 37.94
CA TYR A 339 5.60 -21.16 37.27
C TYR A 339 5.79 -22.69 37.36
N LYS A 340 5.29 -23.31 38.40
CA LYS A 340 5.40 -24.77 38.59
C LYS A 340 4.17 -25.54 38.12
N ARG A 341 3.20 -24.87 37.51
CA ARG A 341 1.88 -25.44 37.18
C ARG A 341 1.44 -25.04 35.74
N PRO A 342 2.02 -25.68 34.72
CA PRO A 342 1.78 -25.27 33.31
C PRO A 342 0.31 -25.30 32.89
N LEU A 343 -0.47 -26.32 33.33
CA LEU A 343 -1.89 -26.43 32.98
C LEU A 343 -2.73 -25.33 33.66
N GLU A 344 -2.45 -25.03 34.92
CA GLU A 344 -3.13 -23.96 35.65
C GLU A 344 -2.81 -22.60 35.00
N SER A 345 -1.55 -22.39 34.58
CA SER A 345 -1.15 -21.14 33.91
C SER A 345 -1.86 -20.96 32.55
N LEU A 346 -2.04 -22.03 31.78
CA LEU A 346 -2.78 -22.01 30.52
C LEU A 346 -4.24 -21.59 30.76
N LEU A 347 -4.93 -22.21 31.73
CA LEU A 347 -6.33 -21.90 32.06
C LEU A 347 -6.49 -20.47 32.59
N ALA A 348 -5.60 -20.04 33.51
CA ALA A 348 -5.65 -18.71 34.07
C ALA A 348 -5.38 -17.63 33.04
N THR A 349 -4.41 -17.82 32.15
CA THR A 349 -4.12 -16.85 31.07
C THR A 349 -5.22 -16.83 29.99
N TRP A 350 -5.87 -17.97 29.74
CA TRP A 350 -7.04 -18.00 28.87
C TRP A 350 -8.21 -17.21 29.47
N GLY A 351 -8.47 -17.34 30.77
CA GLY A 351 -9.45 -16.52 31.49
C GLY A 351 -9.13 -15.02 31.38
N ILE A 352 -7.87 -14.61 31.54
CA ILE A 352 -7.44 -13.22 31.35
C ILE A 352 -7.65 -12.76 29.92
N SER A 353 -7.36 -13.60 28.91
CA SER A 353 -7.62 -13.27 27.51
C SER A 353 -9.09 -12.92 27.30
N MET A 354 -10.02 -13.72 27.84
CA MET A 354 -11.46 -13.44 27.73
C MET A 354 -11.86 -12.12 28.42
N VAL A 355 -11.28 -11.84 29.61
CA VAL A 355 -11.51 -10.57 30.31
C VAL A 355 -11.01 -9.39 29.49
N LEU A 356 -9.79 -9.46 28.95
CA LEU A 356 -9.25 -8.38 28.12
C LEU A 356 -10.07 -8.14 26.87
N GLN A 357 -10.51 -9.19 26.19
CA GLN A 357 -11.41 -9.06 25.03
C GLN A 357 -12.72 -8.37 25.40
N GLN A 358 -13.29 -8.71 26.55
CA GLN A 358 -14.50 -8.07 27.00
C GLN A 358 -14.26 -6.59 27.36
N VAL A 359 -13.12 -6.26 27.97
CA VAL A 359 -12.70 -4.87 28.21
C VAL A 359 -12.59 -4.09 26.90
N PHE A 360 -11.96 -4.68 25.86
CA PHE A 360 -11.88 -4.05 24.55
C PHE A 360 -13.27 -3.79 23.93
N ARG A 361 -14.19 -4.76 24.02
CA ARG A 361 -15.57 -4.61 23.56
C ARG A 361 -16.35 -3.52 24.29
N LEU A 362 -16.13 -3.40 25.60
CA LEU A 362 -16.81 -2.38 26.41
C LEU A 362 -16.26 -0.98 26.12
N TYR A 363 -14.96 -0.84 25.88
CA TYR A 363 -14.34 0.47 25.69
C TYR A 363 -14.34 0.95 24.23
N PHE A 364 -14.05 0.07 23.27
CA PHE A 364 -13.94 0.39 21.85
C PHE A 364 -15.14 -0.05 21.02
N GLY A 365 -16.05 -0.84 21.59
CA GLY A 365 -17.15 -1.47 20.87
C GLY A 365 -16.81 -2.86 20.34
N ALA A 366 -17.83 -3.56 19.85
CA ALA A 366 -17.68 -4.91 19.30
C ALA A 366 -17.19 -4.90 17.84
N ALA A 367 -17.32 -3.79 17.13
CA ALA A 367 -16.92 -3.63 15.75
C ALA A 367 -15.40 -3.40 15.64
N ASN A 368 -14.82 -3.83 14.52
CA ASN A 368 -13.44 -3.53 14.22
C ASN A 368 -13.29 -2.04 13.89
N VAL A 369 -12.21 -1.42 14.40
CA VAL A 369 -11.84 -0.04 14.10
C VAL A 369 -10.72 -0.01 13.07
N SER A 370 -10.77 0.95 12.15
CA SER A 370 -9.72 1.16 11.15
C SER A 370 -8.74 2.24 11.63
N VAL A 371 -7.48 2.02 11.33
CA VAL A 371 -6.40 2.99 11.53
C VAL A 371 -5.93 3.47 10.15
N SER A 372 -6.06 4.77 9.88
CA SER A 372 -5.68 5.35 8.59
C SER A 372 -4.16 5.38 8.44
N SER A 373 -3.63 4.86 7.35
CA SER A 373 -2.18 4.90 7.11
C SER A 373 -1.68 6.34 6.90
N PRO A 374 -0.53 6.73 7.50
CA PRO A 374 0.08 8.03 7.23
C PRO A 374 0.43 8.19 5.75
N GLN A 375 0.44 9.43 5.24
CA GLN A 375 0.72 9.70 3.82
C GLN A 375 2.05 9.10 3.33
N TRP A 376 3.11 9.14 4.17
CA TRP A 376 4.43 8.58 3.85
C TRP A 376 4.45 7.04 3.85
N LEU A 377 3.45 6.39 4.44
CA LEU A 377 3.28 4.93 4.46
C LEU A 377 2.15 4.47 3.52
N ALA A 378 1.35 5.42 3.02
CA ALA A 378 0.32 5.16 2.04
C ALA A 378 0.92 4.97 0.65
N GLY A 379 0.43 3.99 -0.09
CA GLY A 379 0.92 3.68 -1.42
C GLY A 379 1.74 2.41 -1.51
N SER A 380 2.38 2.21 -2.65
CA SER A 380 3.13 1.00 -2.96
C SER A 380 4.39 1.29 -3.77
N LEU A 381 5.44 0.53 -3.47
CA LEU A 381 6.64 0.46 -4.29
C LEU A 381 6.35 -0.46 -5.49
N GLN A 382 6.45 0.07 -6.69
CA GLN A 382 6.34 -0.71 -7.92
C GLN A 382 7.72 -1.23 -8.31
N VAL A 383 7.91 -2.54 -8.25
CA VAL A 383 9.13 -3.21 -8.74
C VAL A 383 8.75 -4.05 -9.96
N GLY A 384 8.91 -3.46 -11.15
CA GLY A 384 8.32 -4.00 -12.38
C GLY A 384 6.79 -3.99 -12.28
N ASP A 385 6.17 -5.14 -12.49
CA ASP A 385 4.71 -5.31 -12.40
C ASP A 385 4.23 -5.78 -11.01
N VAL A 386 5.16 -5.93 -10.03
CA VAL A 386 4.83 -6.31 -8.64
C VAL A 386 4.63 -5.06 -7.80
N SER A 387 3.44 -4.94 -7.18
CA SER A 387 3.11 -3.86 -6.25
C SER A 387 3.37 -4.30 -4.81
N MET A 388 4.27 -3.60 -4.12
CA MET A 388 4.67 -3.85 -2.72
C MET A 388 4.23 -2.70 -1.83
N SER A 389 3.23 -2.90 -0.95
CA SER A 389 2.78 -1.85 -0.02
C SER A 389 3.90 -1.37 0.88
N TYR A 390 4.06 -0.05 1.03
CA TYR A 390 5.05 0.56 1.93
C TYR A 390 4.87 0.11 3.38
N SER A 391 3.63 -0.09 3.86
CA SER A 391 3.35 -0.59 5.21
C SER A 391 3.97 -1.96 5.47
N ARG A 392 3.93 -2.87 4.47
CA ARG A 392 4.54 -4.20 4.58
C ARG A 392 6.07 -4.15 4.51
N VAL A 393 6.62 -3.27 3.66
CA VAL A 393 8.08 -3.05 3.58
C VAL A 393 8.60 -2.50 4.91
N ALA A 394 7.93 -1.49 5.48
CA ALA A 394 8.30 -0.91 6.77
C ALA A 394 8.24 -1.95 7.91
N LEU A 395 7.21 -2.81 7.91
CA LEU A 395 7.13 -3.94 8.84
C LEU A 395 8.35 -4.86 8.74
N ILE A 396 8.69 -5.34 7.54
CA ILE A 396 9.81 -6.28 7.33
C ILE A 396 11.13 -5.65 7.81
N VAL A 397 11.36 -4.38 7.47
CA VAL A 397 12.56 -3.63 7.90
C VAL A 397 12.59 -3.49 9.42
N CYS A 398 11.48 -3.09 10.05
CA CYS A 398 11.39 -2.98 11.51
C CYS A 398 11.65 -4.32 12.19
N VAL A 399 11.07 -5.41 11.68
CA VAL A 399 11.29 -6.76 12.22
C VAL A 399 12.76 -7.16 12.14
N ALA A 400 13.44 -6.87 11.04
CA ALA A 400 14.87 -7.13 10.92
C ALA A 400 15.67 -6.40 12.00
N PHE A 401 15.36 -5.12 12.27
CA PHE A 401 15.98 -4.37 13.37
C PHE A 401 15.68 -4.97 14.75
N VAL A 402 14.43 -5.37 15.00
CA VAL A 402 14.02 -6.00 16.26
C VAL A 402 14.72 -7.33 16.47
N VAL A 403 14.84 -8.15 15.43
CA VAL A 403 15.56 -9.44 15.49
C VAL A 403 17.03 -9.22 15.86
N ILE A 404 17.70 -8.32 15.15
CA ILE A 404 19.10 -7.98 15.42
C ILE A 404 19.24 -7.39 16.82
N GLY A 405 18.37 -6.44 17.20
CA GLY A 405 18.36 -5.82 18.51
C GLY A 405 18.15 -6.84 19.64
N THR A 406 17.18 -7.73 19.49
CA THR A 406 16.91 -8.81 20.47
C THR A 406 18.10 -9.77 20.57
N TYR A 407 18.70 -10.16 19.46
CA TYR A 407 19.90 -10.99 19.45
C TYR A 407 21.06 -10.31 20.18
N LEU A 408 21.34 -9.05 19.88
CA LEU A 408 22.40 -8.28 20.56
C LEU A 408 22.11 -8.12 22.06
N LEU A 409 20.87 -7.82 22.42
CA LEU A 409 20.43 -7.64 23.81
C LEU A 409 20.59 -8.95 24.60
N LEU A 410 20.20 -10.10 24.04
CA LEU A 410 20.35 -11.38 24.71
C LEU A 410 21.78 -11.92 24.70
N SER A 411 22.60 -11.64 23.67
CA SER A 411 23.95 -12.19 23.55
C SER A 411 25.03 -11.33 24.19
N LYS A 412 24.88 -9.99 24.21
CA LYS A 412 25.93 -9.05 24.56
C LYS A 412 25.69 -8.30 25.85
N THR A 413 24.50 -8.38 26.46
CA THR A 413 24.21 -7.64 27.71
C THR A 413 24.21 -8.54 28.94
N SER A 414 24.42 -7.92 30.12
CA SER A 414 24.31 -8.60 31.44
C SER A 414 22.91 -9.13 31.68
N TRP A 415 21.86 -8.42 31.20
CA TRP A 415 20.50 -8.91 31.31
C TRP A 415 20.31 -10.22 30.52
N GLY A 416 20.81 -10.30 29.29
CA GLY A 416 20.76 -11.54 28.52
C GLY A 416 21.54 -12.69 29.17
N LEU A 417 22.64 -12.40 29.88
CA LEU A 417 23.35 -13.41 30.67
C LEU A 417 22.45 -13.94 31.80
N HIS A 418 21.79 -13.05 32.57
CA HIS A 418 20.86 -13.44 33.61
C HIS A 418 19.67 -14.26 33.09
N VAL A 419 19.12 -13.87 31.93
CA VAL A 419 18.05 -14.64 31.25
C VAL A 419 18.52 -16.05 30.95
N ARG A 420 19.68 -16.24 30.32
CA ARG A 420 20.22 -17.57 30.00
C ARG A 420 20.54 -18.39 31.25
N ALA A 421 21.09 -17.77 32.27
CA ALA A 421 21.37 -18.45 33.54
C ALA A 421 20.08 -18.95 34.22
N THR A 422 19.02 -18.11 34.23
CA THR A 422 17.71 -18.48 34.79
C THR A 422 17.01 -19.57 33.95
N MET A 423 17.22 -19.60 32.63
CA MET A 423 16.71 -20.66 31.75
C MET A 423 17.37 -22.01 32.02
N GLN A 424 18.68 -22.02 32.33
CA GLN A 424 19.38 -23.27 32.60
C GLN A 424 19.02 -23.87 33.94
N ASN A 425 19.09 -23.09 35.03
CA ASN A 425 18.69 -23.52 36.35
C ASN A 425 18.31 -22.32 37.23
N ARG A 426 17.01 -22.12 37.44
CA ARG A 426 16.48 -20.97 38.18
C ARG A 426 16.92 -20.95 39.66
N GLN A 427 16.96 -22.13 40.31
CA GLN A 427 17.32 -22.20 41.70
C GLN A 427 18.82 -21.88 41.91
N MET A 428 19.67 -22.44 41.06
CA MET A 428 21.11 -22.17 41.08
C MET A 428 21.40 -20.70 40.77
N ALA A 429 20.77 -20.14 39.75
CA ALA A 429 20.93 -18.72 39.42
C ALA A 429 20.53 -17.80 40.59
N SER A 430 19.43 -18.12 41.27
CA SER A 430 18.98 -17.39 42.45
C SER A 430 19.96 -17.51 43.61
N SER A 431 20.54 -18.69 43.86
CA SER A 431 21.54 -18.93 44.86
C SER A 431 22.86 -18.17 44.61
N LEU A 432 23.16 -17.91 43.34
CA LEU A 432 24.30 -17.09 42.89
C LEU A 432 24.01 -15.59 42.89
N GLY A 433 22.86 -15.15 43.43
CA GLY A 433 22.49 -13.74 43.57
C GLY A 433 21.76 -13.13 42.38
N VAL A 434 21.38 -13.92 41.35
CA VAL A 434 20.57 -13.40 40.22
C VAL A 434 19.14 -13.16 40.72
N PRO A 435 18.60 -11.93 40.60
CA PRO A 435 17.24 -11.60 41.04
C PRO A 435 16.18 -12.16 40.04
N SER A 436 15.99 -13.49 40.07
CA SER A 436 15.18 -14.24 39.10
C SER A 436 13.76 -13.69 38.91
N GLY A 437 13.14 -13.15 40.00
CA GLY A 437 11.82 -12.51 39.89
C GLY A 437 11.81 -11.26 38.99
N ARG A 438 12.83 -10.38 39.16
CA ARG A 438 12.97 -9.18 38.30
C ARG A 438 13.32 -9.54 36.86
N VAL A 439 14.20 -10.54 36.68
CA VAL A 439 14.58 -11.04 35.35
C VAL A 439 13.35 -11.55 34.63
N ASN A 440 12.51 -12.36 35.27
CA ASN A 440 11.27 -12.88 34.70
C ASN A 440 10.29 -11.77 34.33
N MET A 441 10.05 -10.81 35.23
CA MET A 441 9.14 -9.68 34.98
C MET A 441 9.60 -8.84 33.78
N ILE A 442 10.88 -8.49 33.69
CA ILE A 442 11.43 -7.71 32.58
C ILE A 442 11.34 -8.50 31.27
N THR A 443 11.63 -9.80 31.32
CA THR A 443 11.55 -10.67 30.13
C THR A 443 10.13 -10.83 29.65
N PHE A 444 9.18 -11.00 30.56
CA PHE A 444 7.76 -11.08 30.21
C PHE A 444 7.25 -9.75 29.62
N ALA A 445 7.63 -8.62 30.25
CA ALA A 445 7.33 -7.28 29.77
C ALA A 445 7.90 -7.05 28.34
N PHE A 446 9.16 -7.44 28.13
CA PHE A 446 9.80 -7.32 26.83
C PHE A 446 9.08 -8.15 25.76
N GLY A 447 8.76 -9.42 26.05
CA GLY A 447 8.01 -10.30 25.14
C GLY A 447 6.62 -9.76 24.82
N SER A 448 5.89 -9.26 25.83
CA SER A 448 4.58 -8.62 25.66
C SER A 448 4.69 -7.33 24.84
N GLY A 449 5.77 -6.55 25.04
CA GLY A 449 6.06 -5.36 24.23
C GLY A 449 6.28 -5.67 22.75
N LEU A 450 6.98 -6.78 22.42
CA LEU A 450 7.17 -7.24 21.05
C LEU A 450 5.83 -7.61 20.39
N ALA A 451 4.92 -8.27 21.13
CA ALA A 451 3.57 -8.54 20.63
C ALA A 451 2.78 -7.25 20.40
N GLY A 452 2.91 -6.26 21.29
CA GLY A 452 2.31 -4.93 21.10
C GLY A 452 2.83 -4.21 19.86
N LEU A 453 4.13 -4.31 19.62
CA LEU A 453 4.75 -3.77 18.41
C LEU A 453 4.18 -4.43 17.14
N ALA A 454 4.00 -5.76 17.14
CA ALA A 454 3.33 -6.46 16.04
C ALA A 454 1.91 -5.92 15.82
N GLY A 455 1.16 -5.64 16.90
CA GLY A 455 -0.18 -5.05 16.85
C GLY A 455 -0.20 -3.66 16.21
N ALA A 456 0.79 -2.82 16.50
CA ALA A 456 0.93 -1.50 15.88
C ALA A 456 1.11 -1.60 14.36
N PHE A 457 1.95 -2.52 13.86
CA PHE A 457 2.12 -2.73 12.44
C PHE A 457 0.90 -3.40 11.78
N LEU A 458 0.27 -4.34 12.48
CA LEU A 458 -0.95 -4.98 11.98
C LEU A 458 -2.09 -3.98 11.79
N SER A 459 -2.17 -2.94 12.63
CA SER A 459 -3.16 -1.87 12.47
C SER A 459 -3.02 -1.07 11.17
N GLN A 460 -1.83 -1.09 10.54
CA GLN A 460 -1.56 -0.44 9.24
C GLN A 460 -1.85 -1.34 8.04
N ILE A 461 -2.06 -2.64 8.27
CA ILE A 461 -2.29 -3.63 7.22
C ILE A 461 -3.74 -4.09 7.22
N GLY A 462 -4.37 -4.05 8.37
CA GLY A 462 -5.75 -4.50 8.58
C GLY A 462 -6.45 -3.72 9.68
N ASN A 463 -7.69 -4.13 9.99
CA ASN A 463 -8.48 -3.52 11.04
C ASN A 463 -8.11 -4.08 12.41
N VAL A 464 -8.23 -3.24 13.45
CA VAL A 464 -8.04 -3.62 14.84
C VAL A 464 -9.38 -4.03 15.45
N GLY A 465 -9.44 -5.20 16.05
CA GLY A 465 -10.67 -5.71 16.67
C GLY A 465 -10.41 -6.46 17.97
N PRO A 466 -11.45 -6.65 18.79
CA PRO A 466 -11.34 -7.31 20.09
C PRO A 466 -10.81 -8.74 20.04
N SER A 467 -11.06 -9.46 18.94
CA SER A 467 -10.63 -10.85 18.74
C SER A 467 -9.35 -10.99 17.91
N MET A 468 -8.70 -9.87 17.56
CA MET A 468 -7.48 -9.87 16.75
C MET A 468 -6.38 -10.75 17.36
N GLY A 469 -6.21 -10.73 18.66
CA GLY A 469 -5.21 -11.53 19.38
C GLY A 469 -5.40 -13.03 19.17
N GLN A 470 -6.63 -13.52 19.19
CA GLN A 470 -6.93 -14.94 19.01
C GLN A 470 -6.53 -15.48 17.64
N THR A 471 -6.60 -14.64 16.62
CA THR A 471 -6.24 -15.04 15.25
C THR A 471 -4.75 -15.37 15.12
N TYR A 472 -3.89 -14.62 15.81
CA TYR A 472 -2.43 -14.74 15.68
C TYR A 472 -1.76 -15.58 16.76
N ILE A 473 -2.42 -15.78 17.93
CA ILE A 473 -1.79 -16.54 19.03
C ILE A 473 -1.56 -18.02 18.65
N VAL A 474 -2.53 -18.64 17.97
CA VAL A 474 -2.43 -20.04 17.54
C VAL A 474 -1.27 -20.21 16.55
N ASP A 475 -1.21 -19.34 15.53
CA ASP A 475 -0.15 -19.39 14.53
C ASP A 475 1.23 -19.16 15.17
N SER A 476 1.32 -18.20 16.11
CA SER A 476 2.58 -17.89 16.81
C SER A 476 3.02 -19.02 17.73
N PHE A 477 2.07 -19.68 18.40
CA PHE A 477 2.38 -20.86 19.20
C PHE A 477 2.90 -22.00 18.34
N MET A 478 2.28 -22.26 17.19
CA MET A 478 2.77 -23.24 16.22
C MET A 478 4.18 -22.92 15.75
N VAL A 479 4.47 -21.65 15.45
CA VAL A 479 5.83 -21.18 15.08
C VAL A 479 6.85 -21.56 16.15
N VAL A 480 6.55 -21.29 17.43
CA VAL A 480 7.46 -21.58 18.54
C VAL A 480 7.69 -23.08 18.73
N VAL A 481 6.64 -23.88 18.61
CA VAL A 481 6.75 -25.35 18.74
C VAL A 481 7.51 -25.96 17.57
N VAL A 482 7.21 -25.55 16.33
CA VAL A 482 7.94 -25.99 15.13
C VAL A 482 9.39 -25.55 15.14
N GLY A 483 9.65 -24.32 15.60
CA GLY A 483 11.01 -23.78 15.72
C GLY A 483 11.86 -24.47 16.77
N GLY A 484 11.22 -25.00 17.80
CA GLY A 484 11.81 -25.53 19.02
C GLY A 484 11.77 -24.49 20.15
N VAL A 485 11.15 -24.90 21.27
CA VAL A 485 10.89 -24.03 22.42
C VAL A 485 12.19 -23.39 22.94
N GLY A 486 12.19 -22.06 23.06
CA GLY A 486 13.35 -21.29 23.55
C GLY A 486 14.46 -21.05 22.53
N ASN A 487 14.33 -21.55 21.29
CA ASN A 487 15.32 -21.31 20.24
C ASN A 487 14.86 -20.19 19.29
N LEU A 488 15.53 -19.03 19.36
CA LEU A 488 15.17 -17.86 18.55
C LEU A 488 15.46 -18.05 17.06
N LEU A 489 16.54 -18.77 16.69
CA LEU A 489 16.83 -19.09 15.30
C LEU A 489 15.75 -20.03 14.73
N GLY A 490 15.32 -21.00 15.53
CA GLY A 490 14.22 -21.88 15.16
C GLY A 490 12.92 -21.09 14.95
N ALA A 491 12.58 -20.19 15.86
CA ALA A 491 11.42 -19.30 15.74
C ALA A 491 11.50 -18.41 14.48
N THR A 492 12.69 -17.90 14.13
CA THR A 492 12.89 -17.11 12.90
C THR A 492 12.59 -17.93 11.65
N LEU A 493 13.19 -19.10 11.52
CA LEU A 493 13.03 -19.93 10.31
C LEU A 493 11.61 -20.49 10.20
N SER A 494 11.00 -20.90 11.31
CA SER A 494 9.63 -21.43 11.30
C SER A 494 8.60 -20.32 11.01
N SER A 495 8.76 -19.11 11.54
CA SER A 495 7.83 -18.01 11.26
C SER A 495 7.82 -17.61 9.78
N LEU A 496 9.01 -17.48 9.18
CA LEU A 496 9.14 -17.17 7.75
C LEU A 496 8.63 -18.33 6.90
N GLY A 497 8.96 -19.58 7.25
CA GLY A 497 8.49 -20.76 6.55
C GLY A 497 6.98 -20.91 6.61
N ILE A 498 6.36 -20.81 7.78
CA ILE A 498 4.91 -20.89 7.97
C ILE A 498 4.21 -19.73 7.23
N GLY A 499 4.72 -18.51 7.33
CA GLY A 499 4.17 -17.36 6.62
C GLY A 499 4.21 -17.53 5.10
N MET A 500 5.30 -18.09 4.55
CA MET A 500 5.41 -18.37 3.10
C MET A 500 4.47 -19.49 2.66
N VAL A 501 4.37 -20.57 3.42
CA VAL A 501 3.49 -21.71 3.10
C VAL A 501 2.03 -21.28 3.18
N ASP A 502 1.64 -20.54 4.22
CA ASP A 502 0.28 -20.02 4.38
C ASP A 502 -0.12 -19.16 3.18
N GLN A 503 0.68 -18.17 2.83
CA GLN A 503 0.40 -17.29 1.69
C GLN A 503 0.52 -17.99 0.33
N GLY A 504 1.32 -19.04 0.23
CA GLY A 504 1.44 -19.87 -0.99
C GLY A 504 0.24 -20.76 -1.22
N LEU A 505 -0.41 -21.25 -0.15
CA LEU A 505 -1.59 -22.12 -0.25
C LEU A 505 -2.90 -21.33 -0.44
N GLN A 506 -2.98 -20.08 0.04
CA GLN A 506 -4.20 -19.28 -0.04
C GLN A 506 -4.74 -19.07 -1.46
N PRO A 507 -3.93 -18.78 -2.50
CA PRO A 507 -4.42 -18.62 -3.87
C PRO A 507 -4.99 -19.94 -4.46
N ILE A 508 -4.54 -21.09 -3.99
CA ILE A 508 -4.90 -22.41 -4.51
C ILE A 508 -6.14 -22.97 -3.78
N LEU A 509 -6.12 -22.91 -2.45
CA LEU A 509 -7.13 -23.54 -1.58
C LEU A 509 -8.13 -22.56 -0.97
N GLY A 510 -7.89 -21.26 -1.14
CA GLY A 510 -8.61 -20.23 -0.42
C GLY A 510 -8.08 -20.00 1.02
N PRO A 511 -8.48 -18.88 1.68
CA PRO A 511 -7.88 -18.47 2.95
C PRO A 511 -8.15 -19.45 4.11
N VAL A 512 -9.35 -20.03 4.18
CA VAL A 512 -9.74 -20.95 5.26
C VAL A 512 -9.07 -22.31 5.10
N MET A 513 -9.18 -22.90 3.91
CA MET A 513 -8.58 -24.22 3.64
C MET A 513 -7.05 -24.16 3.64
N GLY A 514 -6.46 -23.04 3.21
CA GLY A 514 -5.02 -22.79 3.33
C GLY A 514 -4.56 -22.88 4.79
N LYS A 515 -5.22 -22.20 5.71
CA LYS A 515 -4.90 -22.27 7.15
C LYS A 515 -5.06 -23.66 7.75
N ILE A 516 -6.14 -24.36 7.42
CA ILE A 516 -6.36 -25.76 7.87
C ILE A 516 -5.24 -26.66 7.36
N SER A 517 -4.83 -26.50 6.10
CA SER A 517 -3.75 -27.28 5.50
C SER A 517 -2.40 -27.04 6.17
N VAL A 518 -2.10 -25.76 6.51
CA VAL A 518 -0.88 -25.41 7.28
C VAL A 518 -0.90 -26.08 8.64
N LEU A 519 -2.02 -25.99 9.37
CA LEU A 519 -2.17 -26.65 10.67
C LEU A 519 -1.94 -28.16 10.58
N PHE A 520 -2.56 -28.80 9.60
CA PHE A 520 -2.40 -30.24 9.38
C PHE A 520 -0.95 -30.63 9.06
N MET A 521 -0.29 -29.86 8.20
CA MET A 521 1.12 -30.07 7.87
C MET A 521 2.03 -29.91 9.09
N ILE A 522 1.74 -28.95 9.97
CA ILE A 522 2.49 -28.77 11.22
C ILE A 522 2.29 -29.95 12.18
N ILE A 523 1.06 -30.45 12.32
CA ILE A 523 0.77 -31.63 13.13
C ILE A 523 1.56 -32.85 12.63
N LEU A 524 1.56 -33.10 11.31
CA LEU A 524 2.35 -34.16 10.74
C LEU A 524 3.85 -33.99 10.96
N PHE A 525 4.35 -32.76 10.82
CA PHE A 525 5.76 -32.46 11.09
C PHE A 525 6.14 -32.77 12.54
N LEU A 526 5.30 -32.38 13.51
CA LEU A 526 5.56 -32.61 14.93
C LEU A 526 5.45 -34.10 15.33
N GLN A 527 4.66 -34.91 14.62
CA GLN A 527 4.66 -36.36 14.80
C GLN A 527 6.00 -36.98 14.41
N ILE A 528 6.67 -36.45 13.38
CA ILE A 528 7.98 -36.94 12.90
C ILE A 528 9.13 -36.36 13.76
N LYS A 529 9.02 -35.04 14.12
CA LYS A 529 10.03 -34.33 14.91
C LYS A 529 9.41 -33.60 16.10
N PRO A 530 9.11 -34.29 17.22
CA PRO A 530 8.42 -33.70 18.38
C PRO A 530 9.22 -32.58 19.05
N GLY A 531 10.55 -32.57 18.94
CA GLY A 531 11.41 -31.48 19.45
C GLY A 531 11.49 -30.24 18.55
N GLY A 532 10.78 -30.19 17.42
CA GLY A 532 10.86 -29.11 16.45
C GLY A 532 12.12 -29.15 15.57
N LEU A 533 12.40 -28.03 14.86
CA LEU A 533 13.56 -27.91 13.97
C LEU A 533 14.89 -27.89 14.74
N PHE A 534 14.91 -27.21 15.88
CA PHE A 534 16.09 -27.04 16.74
C PHE A 534 15.74 -27.36 18.18
N PRO A 535 15.73 -28.66 18.55
CA PRO A 535 15.40 -29.04 19.92
C PRO A 535 16.41 -28.44 20.90
N ALA A 536 15.93 -27.67 21.86
CA ALA A 536 16.77 -27.18 22.96
C ALA A 536 17.08 -28.40 23.86
N ARG A 537 18.34 -28.76 23.99
CA ARG A 537 18.80 -29.76 24.96
C ARG A 537 18.75 -29.14 26.34
N SER A 538 17.57 -29.05 26.93
CA SER A 538 17.39 -28.70 28.34
C SER A 538 17.44 -29.99 29.14
N ARG A 539 18.41 -30.09 30.04
CA ARG A 539 18.57 -31.22 30.95
C ARG A 539 17.47 -31.32 32.03
N SER A 540 16.51 -30.37 32.03
CA SER A 540 15.49 -30.26 33.06
C SER A 540 14.16 -30.92 32.78
N LEU A 541 14.03 -31.68 31.64
CA LEU A 541 12.80 -32.41 31.31
C LEU A 541 12.90 -33.93 31.57
N ASP A 542 14.07 -34.43 32.03
CA ASP A 542 14.30 -35.85 32.31
C ASP A 542 14.44 -36.17 33.81
N ASP A 543 14.14 -35.21 34.74
CA ASP A 543 14.09 -35.44 36.19
C ASP A 543 12.69 -35.22 36.76
#